data_3c91a7c34b833517faad5f78b76df445
#
_entry.id   3c91a7c34b833517faad5f78b76df445
#
_cell.length_a   1.000
_cell.length_b   1.000
_cell.length_c   1.000
_cell.angle_alpha   90.00
_cell.angle_beta   90.00
_cell.angle_gamma   90.00
#
_symmetry.space_group_name_H-M   'P 1'
#
loop_
_entity.id
_entity.type
_entity.pdbx_description
1 polymer ?
#
loop_
_entity_poly.entity_id
_entity_poly.type
_entity_poly.pdbx_seq_one_letter_code
_entity_poly.pdbx_strand_id
1 'polypeptide(L)'
;YYQGGTVVNPLTLPFAGFTDTVPPTIQRIALYDAAGKRITAKRGQPLTVTRAQGELQVVVNAYDQVNGNLARRKLGLYKLGYQLLRADGSALPGYEQPLITQVYDRLPRNPDAVKAVYAPTSGITVYGSASTQFDYALHNRMRDGEIETGAWKIDALEPGSYTLRIYAADYSGQVAQNGRDLAFVVE
;
A
#
# COMPACT_ATOMS: atom_id res chain seq x y z
N TYR A 1 -22.77 -3.94 2.79
CA TYR A 1 -23.66 -3.53 3.89
C TYR A 1 -23.81 -2.01 3.87
N TYR A 2 -25.03 -1.50 4.12
CA TYR A 2 -25.33 -0.07 4.07
C TYR A 2 -25.57 0.48 5.47
N GLN A 3 -24.90 1.58 5.82
CA GLN A 3 -25.15 2.33 7.04
C GLN A 3 -25.21 3.82 6.67
N GLY A 4 -26.36 4.47 6.93
CA GLY A 4 -26.53 5.89 6.58
C GLY A 4 -26.33 6.21 5.10
N GLY A 5 -26.69 5.27 4.18
CA GLY A 5 -26.49 5.43 2.74
C GLY A 5 -25.07 5.15 2.23
N THR A 6 -24.16 4.73 3.11
CA THR A 6 -22.78 4.38 2.75
C THR A 6 -22.56 2.89 2.84
N VAL A 7 -21.84 2.30 1.89
CA VAL A 7 -21.40 0.89 1.96
C VAL A 7 -20.19 0.83 2.89
N VAL A 8 -20.34 0.11 3.99
CA VAL A 8 -19.29 -0.05 4.99
C VAL A 8 -18.70 -1.46 4.94
N ASN A 9 -17.48 -1.60 5.45
CA ASN A 9 -16.86 -2.90 5.63
C ASN A 9 -17.71 -3.75 6.58
N PRO A 10 -18.20 -4.93 6.17
CA PRO A 10 -19.04 -5.76 7.02
C PRO A 10 -18.34 -6.19 8.32
N LEU A 11 -17.03 -6.27 8.37
CA LEU A 11 -16.27 -6.60 9.57
C LEU A 11 -16.38 -5.54 10.68
N THR A 12 -16.86 -4.32 10.37
CA THR A 12 -17.17 -3.31 11.39
C THR A 12 -18.41 -3.67 12.22
N LEU A 13 -19.16 -4.70 11.81
CA LEU A 13 -20.32 -5.20 12.52
C LEU A 13 -19.92 -6.33 13.48
N PRO A 14 -20.62 -6.49 14.61
CA PRO A 14 -20.32 -7.55 15.57
C PRO A 14 -20.70 -8.93 15.00
N PHE A 15 -19.77 -9.58 14.31
CA PHE A 15 -19.92 -10.97 13.91
C PHE A 15 -19.36 -11.87 15.02
N ALA A 16 -20.24 -12.66 15.62
CA ALA A 16 -19.82 -13.68 16.59
C ALA A 16 -19.02 -14.79 15.87
N GLY A 17 -17.89 -15.19 16.47
CA GLY A 17 -17.10 -16.34 16.01
C GLY A 17 -16.15 -16.08 14.84
N PHE A 18 -15.97 -14.83 14.40
CA PHE A 18 -14.90 -14.51 13.45
C PHE A 18 -13.58 -14.35 14.18
N THR A 19 -12.61 -15.17 13.82
CA THR A 19 -11.23 -15.07 14.32
C THR A 19 -10.29 -15.12 13.13
N ASP A 20 -9.41 -14.15 13.06
CA ASP A 20 -8.32 -14.10 12.09
C ASP A 20 -6.98 -13.91 12.78
N THR A 21 -6.04 -14.81 12.47
CA THR A 21 -4.68 -14.80 12.99
C THR A 21 -3.64 -14.83 11.86
N VAL A 22 -4.08 -14.72 10.61
CA VAL A 22 -3.21 -14.77 9.44
C VAL A 22 -2.77 -13.35 9.07
N PRO A 23 -1.49 -12.99 9.22
CA PRO A 23 -1.04 -11.66 8.85
C PRO A 23 -1.06 -11.48 7.33
N PRO A 24 -1.28 -10.24 6.84
CA PRO A 24 -1.17 -9.91 5.43
C PRO A 24 0.20 -10.26 4.85
N THR A 25 0.23 -10.55 3.56
CA THR A 25 1.44 -10.87 2.80
C THR A 25 1.78 -9.75 1.84
N ILE A 26 3.01 -9.22 1.91
CA ILE A 26 3.58 -8.31 0.91
C ILE A 26 4.46 -9.12 -0.02
N GLN A 27 4.12 -9.13 -1.31
CA GLN A 27 4.86 -9.87 -2.34
C GLN A 27 5.91 -9.01 -3.04
N ARG A 28 5.63 -7.70 -3.20
CA ARG A 28 6.51 -6.81 -3.95
C ARG A 28 6.25 -5.35 -3.57
N ILE A 29 7.34 -4.57 -3.53
CA ILE A 29 7.32 -3.12 -3.48
C ILE A 29 8.05 -2.63 -4.74
N ALA A 30 7.49 -1.66 -5.45
CA ALA A 30 8.10 -1.11 -6.66
C ALA A 30 7.93 0.41 -6.72
N LEU A 31 8.96 1.10 -7.22
CA LEU A 31 8.94 2.52 -7.50
C LEU A 31 8.80 2.74 -9.02
N TYR A 32 8.05 3.77 -9.37
CA TYR A 32 7.88 4.24 -10.74
C TYR A 32 8.11 5.75 -10.78
N ASP A 33 8.63 6.24 -11.89
CA ASP A 33 8.72 7.67 -12.16
C ASP A 33 7.34 8.27 -12.50
N ALA A 34 7.29 9.58 -12.64
CA ALA A 34 6.06 10.30 -12.99
C ALA A 34 5.45 9.85 -14.34
N ALA A 35 6.27 9.31 -15.25
CA ALA A 35 5.81 8.76 -16.54
C ALA A 35 5.29 7.31 -16.43
N GLY A 36 5.31 6.73 -15.22
CA GLY A 36 4.87 5.35 -14.98
C GLY A 36 5.92 4.29 -15.40
N LYS A 37 7.17 4.68 -15.62
CA LYS A 37 8.25 3.75 -15.89
C LYS A 37 8.83 3.22 -14.60
N ARG A 38 8.90 1.90 -14.47
CA ARG A 38 9.46 1.25 -13.28
C ARG A 38 10.94 1.58 -13.10
N ILE A 39 11.31 2.00 -11.90
CA ILE A 39 12.70 2.20 -11.49
C ILE A 39 13.26 0.86 -11.04
N THR A 40 14.38 0.44 -11.59
CA THR A 40 15.03 -0.84 -11.30
C THR A 40 16.49 -0.64 -10.97
N ALA A 41 16.99 -1.40 -10.02
CA ALA A 41 18.41 -1.45 -9.75
C ALA A 41 19.19 -2.06 -10.93
N LYS A 42 20.36 -1.52 -11.23
CA LYS A 42 21.33 -2.19 -12.10
C LYS A 42 21.91 -3.40 -11.36
N ARG A 43 22.31 -4.42 -12.11
CA ARG A 43 22.88 -5.64 -11.52
C ARG A 43 24.05 -5.31 -10.58
N GLY A 44 23.94 -5.75 -9.34
CA GLY A 44 24.97 -5.52 -8.30
C GLY A 44 25.01 -4.12 -7.70
N GLN A 45 24.02 -3.27 -8.02
CA GLN A 45 23.93 -1.93 -7.46
C GLN A 45 22.63 -1.76 -6.65
N PRO A 46 22.58 -0.84 -5.67
CA PRO A 46 21.35 -0.51 -4.97
C PRO A 46 20.33 0.11 -5.92
N LEU A 47 19.06 0.06 -5.52
CA LEU A 47 18.01 0.83 -6.19
C LEU A 47 18.29 2.31 -5.92
N THR A 48 18.49 3.08 -6.98
CA THR A 48 18.84 4.50 -6.88
C THR A 48 17.73 5.35 -7.48
N VAL A 49 17.38 6.42 -6.79
CA VAL A 49 16.50 7.49 -7.22
C VAL A 49 17.21 8.83 -7.12
N THR A 50 16.90 9.76 -7.99
CA THR A 50 17.52 11.10 -7.98
C THR A 50 16.50 12.14 -7.50
N ARG A 51 16.94 13.13 -6.72
CA ARG A 51 16.08 14.24 -6.29
C ARG A 51 15.44 14.99 -7.46
N ALA A 52 16.12 15.02 -8.60
CA ALA A 52 15.61 15.63 -9.83
C ALA A 52 14.36 14.93 -10.39
N GLN A 53 14.09 13.67 -10.01
CA GLN A 53 12.85 12.99 -10.38
C GLN A 53 11.64 13.60 -9.65
N GLY A 54 11.85 14.26 -8.49
CA GLY A 54 10.84 14.99 -7.73
C GLY A 54 9.74 14.11 -7.18
N GLU A 55 8.90 13.59 -8.06
CA GLU A 55 7.70 12.81 -7.72
C GLU A 55 7.82 11.37 -8.22
N LEU A 56 7.55 10.44 -7.33
CA LEU A 56 7.52 9.01 -7.62
C LEU A 56 6.15 8.41 -7.32
N GLN A 57 5.88 7.28 -7.93
CA GLN A 57 4.75 6.43 -7.59
C GLN A 57 5.25 5.19 -6.87
N VAL A 58 4.62 4.88 -5.75
CA VAL A 58 4.91 3.67 -4.96
C VAL A 58 3.79 2.67 -5.18
N VAL A 59 4.13 1.48 -5.65
CA VAL A 59 3.18 0.39 -5.88
C VAL A 59 3.54 -0.79 -4.98
N VAL A 60 2.57 -1.27 -4.21
CA VAL A 60 2.72 -2.39 -3.29
C VAL A 60 1.81 -3.53 -3.73
N ASN A 61 2.38 -4.66 -4.11
CA ASN A 61 1.63 -5.89 -4.31
C ASN A 61 1.50 -6.60 -2.96
N ALA A 62 0.28 -6.64 -2.43
CA ALA A 62 0.00 -7.25 -1.15
C ALA A 62 -1.43 -7.80 -1.11
N TYR A 63 -1.67 -8.78 -0.25
CA TYR A 63 -2.99 -9.36 -0.05
C TYR A 63 -3.13 -9.86 1.37
N ASP A 64 -4.35 -10.13 1.74
CA ASP A 64 -4.73 -10.75 2.99
C ASP A 64 -5.35 -12.14 2.77
N GLN A 65 -5.36 -12.95 3.82
CA GLN A 65 -6.06 -14.23 3.90
C GLN A 65 -6.57 -14.40 5.33
N VAL A 66 -7.66 -15.13 5.49
CA VAL A 66 -8.21 -15.46 6.81
C VAL A 66 -8.06 -16.95 7.11
N ASN A 67 -8.18 -17.31 8.37
CA ASN A 67 -8.09 -18.70 8.83
C ASN A 67 -9.02 -19.61 8.02
N GLY A 68 -8.47 -20.74 7.56
CA GLY A 68 -9.22 -21.71 6.77
C GLY A 68 -9.46 -21.36 5.29
N ASN A 69 -8.96 -20.23 4.82
CA ASN A 69 -9.05 -19.89 3.40
C ASN A 69 -8.16 -20.78 2.54
N LEU A 70 -8.65 -21.07 1.33
CA LEU A 70 -7.81 -21.71 0.31
C LEU A 70 -6.70 -20.75 -0.11
N ALA A 71 -5.49 -21.26 -0.34
CA ALA A 71 -4.31 -20.46 -0.73
C ALA A 71 -4.53 -19.55 -1.95
N ARG A 72 -5.41 -19.94 -2.87
CA ARG A 72 -5.78 -19.13 -4.05
C ARG A 72 -6.71 -17.95 -3.73
N ARG A 73 -7.38 -17.95 -2.57
CA ARG A 73 -8.28 -16.86 -2.16
C ARG A 73 -7.48 -15.75 -1.51
N LYS A 74 -7.24 -14.71 -2.27
CA LYS A 74 -6.61 -13.48 -1.81
C LYS A 74 -7.68 -12.44 -1.53
N LEU A 75 -7.55 -11.75 -0.42
CA LEU A 75 -8.44 -10.68 0.03
C LEU A 75 -7.70 -9.35 -0.02
N GLY A 76 -8.44 -8.25 -0.06
CA GLY A 76 -7.86 -6.92 0.07
C GLY A 76 -7.41 -6.62 1.50
N LEU A 77 -6.50 -5.68 1.64
CA LEU A 77 -6.04 -5.17 2.94
C LEU A 77 -7.11 -4.30 3.59
N TYR A 78 -7.00 -4.10 4.91
CA TYR A 78 -7.78 -3.11 5.64
C TYR A 78 -7.08 -1.76 5.74
N LYS A 79 -5.77 -1.75 5.99
CA LYS A 79 -4.97 -0.52 6.09
C LYS A 79 -3.65 -0.67 5.34
N LEU A 80 -3.22 0.42 4.72
CA LEU A 80 -1.93 0.51 4.07
C LEU A 80 -1.28 1.86 4.37
N GLY A 81 0.02 1.83 4.61
CA GLY A 81 0.84 3.00 4.90
C GLY A 81 2.33 2.70 4.81
N TYR A 82 3.16 3.62 5.24
CA TYR A 82 4.60 3.44 5.19
C TYR A 82 5.34 4.28 6.24
N GLN A 83 6.60 3.92 6.48
CA GLN A 83 7.59 4.69 7.20
C GLN A 83 8.82 4.90 6.31
N LEU A 84 9.54 5.99 6.56
CA LEU A 84 10.87 6.21 6.01
C LEU A 84 11.90 6.07 7.13
N LEU A 85 12.88 5.19 6.90
CA LEU A 85 13.95 4.92 7.84
C LEU A 85 15.29 5.29 7.21
N ARG A 86 16.22 5.74 8.05
CA ARG A 86 17.63 5.93 7.69
C ARG A 86 18.35 4.58 7.59
N ALA A 87 19.58 4.61 7.13
CA ALA A 87 20.44 3.43 7.04
C ALA A 87 20.64 2.70 8.38
N ASP A 88 20.62 3.42 9.48
CA ASP A 88 20.75 2.88 10.85
C ASP A 88 19.42 2.32 11.41
N GLY A 89 18.33 2.37 10.63
CA GLY A 89 17.00 1.91 11.02
C GLY A 89 16.19 2.93 11.82
N SER A 90 16.73 4.10 12.14
CA SER A 90 15.98 5.16 12.81
C SER A 90 14.94 5.79 11.85
N ALA A 91 13.78 6.14 12.37
CA ALA A 91 12.77 6.81 11.57
C ALA A 91 13.18 8.25 11.22
N LEU A 92 12.79 8.71 10.04
CA LEU A 92 12.85 10.14 9.73
C LEU A 92 11.79 10.90 10.56
N PRO A 93 12.01 12.21 10.83
CA PRO A 93 11.01 13.05 11.47
C PRO A 93 9.65 12.97 10.74
N GLY A 94 8.58 12.72 11.49
CA GLY A 94 7.22 12.52 10.97
C GLY A 94 6.91 11.09 10.53
N TYR A 95 7.87 10.16 10.63
CA TYR A 95 7.70 8.74 10.32
C TYR A 95 7.98 7.83 11.53
N GLU A 96 7.96 8.35 12.74
CA GLU A 96 8.11 7.59 14.00
C GLU A 96 7.02 6.53 14.14
N GLN A 97 5.84 6.83 13.58
CA GLN A 97 4.75 5.89 13.36
C GLN A 97 4.46 5.77 11.86
N PRO A 98 3.87 4.66 11.39
CA PRO A 98 3.48 4.54 10.01
C PRO A 98 2.52 5.64 9.56
N LEU A 99 2.85 6.35 8.51
CA LEU A 99 1.93 7.26 7.82
C LEU A 99 0.90 6.42 7.06
N ILE A 100 -0.32 6.33 7.59
CA ILE A 100 -1.40 5.58 6.95
C ILE A 100 -2.00 6.41 5.82
N THR A 101 -1.85 5.93 4.60
CA THR A 101 -2.39 6.59 3.40
C THR A 101 -3.76 6.03 2.99
N GLN A 102 -4.01 4.75 3.24
CA GLN A 102 -5.24 4.09 2.78
C GLN A 102 -5.90 3.32 3.92
N VAL A 103 -7.21 3.52 4.07
CA VAL A 103 -8.08 2.80 5.01
C VAL A 103 -9.34 2.36 4.26
N TYR A 104 -9.64 1.05 4.31
CA TYR A 104 -10.73 0.41 3.58
C TYR A 104 -11.90 0.05 4.50
N ASP A 105 -12.38 1.02 5.27
CA ASP A 105 -13.51 0.88 6.19
C ASP A 105 -14.86 1.05 5.50
N ARG A 106 -14.89 1.75 4.37
CA ARG A 106 -16.10 2.01 3.58
C ARG A 106 -15.78 2.14 2.10
N LEU A 107 -16.79 1.91 1.26
CA LEU A 107 -16.66 2.08 -0.18
C LEU A 107 -16.76 3.57 -0.55
N PRO A 108 -15.82 4.10 -1.33
CA PRO A 108 -15.92 5.46 -1.85
C PRO A 108 -17.17 5.66 -2.72
N ARG A 109 -17.74 6.86 -2.70
CA ARG A 109 -18.85 7.23 -3.57
C ARG A 109 -18.43 7.44 -5.02
N ASN A 110 -17.17 7.80 -5.24
CA ASN A 110 -16.61 7.97 -6.57
C ASN A 110 -16.37 6.60 -7.23
N PRO A 111 -17.01 6.29 -8.37
CA PRO A 111 -16.82 5.02 -9.09
C PRO A 111 -15.40 4.85 -9.63
N ASP A 112 -14.66 5.94 -9.85
CA ASP A 112 -13.26 5.91 -10.29
C ASP A 112 -12.25 5.65 -9.17
N ALA A 113 -12.72 5.44 -7.95
CA ALA A 113 -11.90 5.11 -6.79
C ALA A 113 -10.92 3.95 -7.05
N VAL A 114 -11.38 2.97 -7.77
CA VAL A 114 -10.58 1.81 -8.16
C VAL A 114 -9.30 2.21 -8.90
N LYS A 115 -9.35 3.23 -9.76
CA LYS A 115 -8.21 3.73 -10.53
C LYS A 115 -7.19 4.48 -9.66
N ALA A 116 -7.64 5.04 -8.54
CA ALA A 116 -6.75 5.71 -7.60
C ALA A 116 -6.16 4.74 -6.58
N VAL A 117 -6.93 3.72 -6.17
CA VAL A 117 -6.50 2.72 -5.18
C VAL A 117 -5.52 1.73 -5.79
N TYR A 118 -5.81 1.24 -6.99
CA TYR A 118 -4.99 0.20 -7.63
C TYR A 118 -4.22 0.75 -8.83
N ALA A 119 -2.96 0.37 -8.90
CA ALA A 119 -2.14 0.65 -10.08
C ALA A 119 -2.67 -0.13 -11.30
N PRO A 120 -2.45 0.37 -12.53
CA PRO A 120 -2.89 -0.31 -13.77
C PRO A 120 -2.42 -1.76 -13.88
N THR A 121 -1.26 -2.09 -13.29
CA THR A 121 -0.71 -3.45 -13.25
C THR A 121 -1.58 -4.46 -12.49
N SER A 122 -2.49 -3.99 -11.65
CA SER A 122 -3.43 -4.83 -10.91
C SER A 122 -4.48 -5.47 -11.82
N GLY A 123 -4.87 -4.80 -12.90
CA GLY A 123 -5.96 -5.25 -13.76
C GLY A 123 -7.36 -5.16 -13.12
N ILE A 124 -7.47 -4.65 -11.90
CA ILE A 124 -8.74 -4.43 -11.23
C ILE A 124 -9.42 -3.19 -11.84
N THR A 125 -10.67 -3.33 -12.21
CA THR A 125 -11.49 -2.25 -12.79
C THR A 125 -12.78 -2.06 -12.00
N VAL A 126 -13.53 -1.00 -12.31
CA VAL A 126 -14.86 -0.76 -11.74
C VAL A 126 -15.87 -1.89 -12.03
N TYR A 127 -15.59 -2.71 -13.04
CA TYR A 127 -16.43 -3.85 -13.44
C TYR A 127 -15.94 -5.19 -12.89
N GLY A 128 -14.92 -5.16 -12.01
CA GLY A 128 -14.28 -6.35 -11.46
C GLY A 128 -12.97 -6.70 -12.15
N SER A 129 -12.43 -7.87 -11.83
CA SER A 129 -11.17 -8.37 -12.38
C SER A 129 -11.21 -9.88 -12.49
N ALA A 130 -10.62 -10.40 -13.56
CA ALA A 130 -10.30 -11.82 -13.71
C ALA A 130 -9.06 -12.22 -12.88
N SER A 131 -8.31 -11.26 -12.39
CA SER A 131 -7.09 -11.43 -11.60
C SER A 131 -7.32 -10.98 -10.16
N THR A 132 -6.69 -11.68 -9.22
CA THR A 132 -6.66 -11.31 -7.80
C THR A 132 -5.30 -10.72 -7.40
N GLN A 133 -4.72 -9.90 -8.26
CA GLN A 133 -3.51 -9.15 -7.95
C GLN A 133 -3.89 -7.79 -7.39
N PHE A 134 -3.53 -7.53 -6.14
CA PHE A 134 -3.76 -6.26 -5.50
C PHE A 134 -2.47 -5.43 -5.54
N ASP A 135 -2.27 -4.69 -6.63
CA ASP A 135 -1.18 -3.72 -6.76
C ASP A 135 -1.68 -2.34 -6.29
N TYR A 136 -1.49 -2.02 -5.02
CA TYR A 136 -1.96 -0.77 -4.43
C TYR A 136 -1.07 0.40 -4.84
N ALA A 137 -1.70 1.50 -5.27
CA ALA A 137 -1.03 2.79 -5.51
C ALA A 137 -0.86 3.54 -4.17
N LEU A 138 0.16 3.19 -3.39
CA LEU A 138 0.37 3.67 -2.02
C LEU A 138 0.52 5.19 -1.90
N HIS A 139 0.99 5.86 -2.96
CA HIS A 139 1.16 7.31 -3.03
C HIS A 139 -0.16 8.09 -3.06
N ASN A 140 -1.27 7.41 -3.35
CA ASN A 140 -2.60 7.98 -3.28
C ASN A 140 -3.20 7.79 -1.89
N ARG A 141 -4.08 8.70 -1.49
CA ARG A 141 -4.76 8.65 -0.21
C ARG A 141 -6.19 8.17 -0.39
N MET A 142 -6.63 7.27 0.50
CA MET A 142 -8.02 6.89 0.65
C MET A 142 -8.37 6.86 2.14
N ARG A 143 -9.26 7.74 2.57
CA ARG A 143 -9.72 7.82 3.96
C ARG A 143 -11.15 8.34 4.02
N ASP A 144 -11.95 7.78 4.92
CA ASP A 144 -13.36 8.18 5.13
C ASP A 144 -14.23 8.11 3.87
N GLY A 145 -13.87 7.24 2.93
CA GLY A 145 -14.54 7.11 1.64
C GLY A 145 -14.16 8.19 0.61
N GLU A 146 -13.24 9.07 0.95
CA GLU A 146 -12.71 10.09 0.05
C GLU A 146 -11.35 9.66 -0.52
N ILE A 147 -11.08 10.11 -1.75
CA ILE A 147 -9.89 9.76 -2.51
C ILE A 147 -9.16 11.02 -2.91
N GLU A 148 -7.86 10.98 -2.72
CA GLU A 148 -6.94 12.03 -3.16
C GLU A 148 -5.79 11.37 -3.93
N THR A 149 -5.61 11.77 -5.18
CA THR A 149 -4.45 11.35 -5.97
C THR A 149 -3.26 12.21 -5.62
N GLY A 150 -2.10 11.60 -5.50
CA GLY A 150 -0.88 12.28 -5.12
C GLY A 150 0.34 11.63 -5.74
N ALA A 151 1.49 12.01 -5.23
CA ALA A 151 2.77 11.43 -5.56
C ALA A 151 3.64 11.35 -4.32
N TRP A 152 4.57 10.43 -4.31
CA TRP A 152 5.57 10.35 -3.26
C TRP A 152 6.73 11.30 -3.57
N LYS A 153 6.83 12.39 -2.81
CA LYS A 153 7.85 13.43 -3.01
C LYS A 153 9.16 13.03 -2.36
N ILE A 154 10.23 13.05 -3.14
CA ILE A 154 11.58 12.69 -2.70
C ILE A 154 12.57 13.86 -2.77
N ASP A 155 12.16 14.99 -3.33
CA ASP A 155 12.96 16.20 -3.46
C ASP A 155 13.44 16.78 -2.12
N ALA A 156 12.67 16.55 -1.06
CA ALA A 156 13.01 16.95 0.31
C ALA A 156 13.98 15.99 1.04
N LEU A 157 14.25 14.82 0.47
CA LEU A 157 15.19 13.87 1.08
C LEU A 157 16.63 14.28 0.78
N GLU A 158 17.48 14.27 1.79
CA GLU A 158 18.92 14.47 1.59
C GLU A 158 19.53 13.25 0.87
N PRO A 159 20.63 13.43 0.10
CA PRO A 159 21.35 12.30 -0.47
C PRO A 159 21.77 11.29 0.61
N GLY A 160 21.53 10.01 0.35
CA GLY A 160 21.82 8.97 1.33
C GLY A 160 21.06 7.69 1.12
N SER A 161 21.29 6.73 2.02
CA SER A 161 20.62 5.42 2.01
C SER A 161 19.41 5.41 2.93
N TYR A 162 18.31 4.87 2.42
CA TYR A 162 17.01 4.83 3.10
C TYR A 162 16.34 3.48 2.96
N THR A 163 15.38 3.22 3.83
CA THR A 163 14.44 2.11 3.71
C THR A 163 13.01 2.64 3.71
N LEU A 164 12.27 2.33 2.66
CA LEU A 164 10.82 2.47 2.64
C LEU A 164 10.22 1.21 3.27
N ARG A 165 9.66 1.33 4.46
CA ARG A 165 9.00 0.25 5.19
C ARG A 165 7.50 0.34 5.03
N ILE A 166 6.90 -0.69 4.46
CA ILE A 166 5.45 -0.75 4.24
C ILE A 166 4.76 -1.24 5.50
N TYR A 167 3.66 -0.58 5.84
CA TYR A 167 2.70 -1.00 6.83
C TYR A 167 1.45 -1.53 6.11
N ALA A 168 1.18 -2.82 6.20
CA ALA A 168 0.00 -3.46 5.65
C ALA A 168 -0.70 -4.24 6.76
N ALA A 169 -1.96 -3.92 7.03
CA ALA A 169 -2.73 -4.54 8.10
C ALA A 169 -4.10 -5.03 7.62
N ASP A 170 -4.57 -6.10 8.23
CA ASP A 170 -5.93 -6.58 8.14
C ASP A 170 -6.87 -5.85 9.12
N TYR A 171 -8.15 -6.24 9.14
CA TYR A 171 -9.14 -5.70 10.06
C TYR A 171 -8.93 -6.18 11.51
N SER A 172 -8.39 -7.38 11.69
CA SER A 172 -8.12 -8.00 13.00
C SER A 172 -6.91 -7.40 13.73
N GLY A 173 -6.14 -6.53 13.05
CA GLY A 173 -4.96 -5.88 13.59
C GLY A 173 -3.66 -6.65 13.33
N GLN A 174 -3.70 -7.73 12.54
CA GLN A 174 -2.48 -8.41 12.09
C GLN A 174 -1.73 -7.52 11.10
N VAL A 175 -0.42 -7.46 11.24
CA VAL A 175 0.45 -6.62 10.38
C VAL A 175 1.45 -7.52 9.66
N ALA A 176 1.65 -7.26 8.38
CA ALA A 176 2.65 -7.96 7.57
C ALA A 176 4.04 -7.87 8.21
N GLN A 177 4.71 -8.99 8.36
CA GLN A 177 6.04 -9.07 9.00
C GLN A 177 7.17 -9.18 7.97
N ASN A 178 6.91 -9.79 6.82
CA ASN A 178 7.91 -10.08 5.81
C ASN A 178 7.66 -9.28 4.52
N GLY A 179 8.73 -9.06 3.74
CA GLY A 179 8.65 -8.39 2.43
C GLY A 179 8.31 -6.90 2.49
N ARG A 180 8.33 -6.30 3.68
CA ARG A 180 7.86 -4.93 3.92
C ARG A 180 8.88 -3.83 3.66
N ASP A 181 10.15 -4.18 3.48
CA ASP A 181 11.24 -3.21 3.37
C ASP A 181 11.80 -3.15 1.94
N LEU A 182 11.91 -1.94 1.42
CA LEU A 182 12.60 -1.63 0.17
C LEU A 182 13.75 -0.66 0.47
N ALA A 183 14.98 -1.16 0.37
CA ALA A 183 16.16 -0.30 0.49
C ALA A 183 16.39 0.48 -0.82
N PHE A 184 16.75 1.75 -0.72
CA PHE A 184 17.06 2.62 -1.85
C PHE A 184 18.06 3.69 -1.47
N VAL A 185 18.69 4.29 -2.48
CA VAL A 185 19.63 5.42 -2.35
C VAL A 185 19.04 6.63 -3.06
N VAL A 186 19.14 7.79 -2.41
CA VAL A 186 18.81 9.11 -2.98
C VAL A 186 20.12 9.79 -3.41
N GLU A 187 20.20 10.27 -4.67
CA GLU A 187 21.28 11.06 -5.24
C GLU A 187 20.85 12.49 -5.63
#